data_71daa19419af5e7b6e5cb38c3a2e89c0
#
_entry.id   71daa19419af5e7b6e5cb38c3a2e89c0
#
_cell.length_a   1.000
_cell.length_b   1.000
_cell.length_c   1.000
_cell.angle_alpha   90.00
_cell.angle_beta   90.00
_cell.angle_gamma   90.00
#
_symmetry.space_group_name_H-M   'P 1'
#
loop_
_entity.id
_entity.type
_entity.pdbx_description
1 polymer ?
#
loop_
_entity_poly.entity_id
_entity_poly.type
_entity_poly.pdbx_seq_one_letter_code
_entity_poly.pdbx_strand_id
1 'polypeptide(L)' 'MEKFIAITTPTGTVGVKIKDIKNILKTTEGNVNIQTTNSIFHNVIEINGNHCDDVEEVVSEINETIEGD' A
#
# COMPACT_ATOMS: atom_id res chain seq x y z
N MET A 1 -4.00 -13.60 13.32
CA MET A 1 -4.66 -12.29 13.34
C MET A 1 -4.39 -11.56 12.04
N GLU A 2 -5.43 -10.96 11.47
CA GLU A 2 -5.27 -10.23 10.22
C GLU A 2 -4.63 -8.87 10.48
N LYS A 3 -3.77 -8.47 9.57
CA LYS A 3 -3.11 -7.17 9.66
C LYS A 3 -3.56 -6.28 8.52
N PHE A 4 -3.64 -5.00 8.81
CA PHE A 4 -4.07 -3.97 7.87
C PHE A 4 -2.97 -2.94 7.71
N ILE A 5 -2.95 -2.28 6.56
CA ILE A 5 -2.15 -1.07 6.39
C ILE A 5 -3.10 0.08 6.09
N ALA A 6 -2.70 1.27 6.50
CA ALA A 6 -3.44 2.50 6.20
C ALA A 6 -2.79 3.16 4.99
N ILE A 7 -3.52 3.23 3.90
CA ILE A 7 -3.02 3.82 2.65
C ILE A 7 -3.62 5.21 2.51
N THR A 8 -2.78 6.22 2.41
CA THR A 8 -3.23 7.58 2.12
C THR A 8 -3.22 7.77 0.61
N THR A 9 -4.36 8.13 0.08
CA THR A 9 -4.55 8.38 -1.34
C THR A 9 -4.96 9.83 -1.54
N PRO A 10 -4.96 10.34 -2.79
CA PRO A 10 -5.39 11.72 -3.03
C PRO A 10 -6.81 12.04 -2.56
N THR A 11 -7.65 11.01 -2.40
CA THR A 11 -9.04 11.23 -2.01
C THR A 11 -9.33 10.83 -0.57
N GLY A 12 -8.35 10.36 0.17
CA GLY A 12 -8.55 9.99 1.58
C GLY A 12 -7.68 8.83 2.00
N THR A 13 -7.93 8.33 3.21
CA THR A 13 -7.18 7.21 3.77
C THR A 13 -8.06 5.97 3.79
N VAL A 14 -7.50 4.85 3.37
CA VAL A 14 -8.22 3.58 3.33
C VAL A 14 -7.40 2.52 4.05
N GLY A 15 -8.08 1.66 4.83
CA GLY A 15 -7.44 0.50 5.46
C GLY A 15 -7.61 -0.72 4.57
N VAL A 16 -6.51 -1.39 4.30
CA VAL A 16 -6.50 -2.56 3.42
C VAL A 16 -5.86 -3.72 4.15
N LYS A 17 -6.51 -4.89 4.09
CA LYS A 17 -5.91 -6.11 4.64
C LYS A 17 -4.70 -6.49 3.80
N ILE A 18 -3.60 -6.77 4.49
CA ILE A 18 -2.37 -7.12 3.79
C ILE A 18 -2.58 -8.36 2.92
N LYS A 19 -3.34 -9.33 3.39
CA LYS A 19 -3.56 -10.57 2.62
C LYS A 19 -4.36 -10.33 1.35
N ASP A 20 -5.05 -9.19 1.24
CA ASP A 20 -5.82 -8.87 0.06
C ASP A 20 -5.02 -8.09 -0.98
N ILE A 21 -3.76 -7.82 -0.72
CA ILE A 21 -2.89 -7.14 -1.68
C ILE A 21 -2.42 -8.16 -2.71
N LYS A 22 -2.70 -7.87 -3.98
CA LYS A 22 -2.33 -8.75 -5.07
C LYS A 22 -1.05 -8.31 -5.75
N ASN A 23 -0.93 -7.04 -6.07
CA ASN A 23 0.23 -6.49 -6.76
C ASN A 23 0.54 -5.10 -6.24
N ILE A 24 1.82 -4.76 -6.30
CA ILE A 24 2.29 -3.40 -6.05
C ILE A 24 3.06 -3.01 -7.30
N LEU A 25 2.69 -1.88 -7.90
CA LEU A 25 3.29 -1.48 -9.17
C LEU A 25 3.49 0.03 -9.22
N LYS A 26 4.42 0.44 -10.08
CA LYS A 26 4.65 1.85 -10.34
C LYS A 26 4.34 2.11 -11.81
N THR A 27 3.50 3.10 -12.06
CA THR A 27 3.07 3.42 -13.42
C THR A 27 4.15 4.20 -14.15
N THR A 28 4.02 4.30 -15.48
CA THR A 28 4.94 5.07 -16.28
C THR A 28 4.93 6.56 -15.92
N GLU A 29 3.86 7.00 -15.26
CA GLU A 29 3.75 8.39 -14.81
C GLU A 29 4.42 8.61 -13.46
N GLY A 30 4.93 7.55 -12.84
CA GLY A 30 5.61 7.65 -11.57
C GLY A 30 4.74 7.45 -10.35
N ASN A 31 3.51 7.04 -10.53
CA ASN A 31 2.60 6.79 -9.40
C ASN A 31 2.69 5.35 -8.92
N VAL A 32 2.71 5.17 -7.62
CA VAL A 32 2.71 3.82 -7.04
C VAL A 32 1.28 3.42 -6.74
N ASN A 33 0.91 2.22 -7.14
CA ASN A 33 -0.44 1.69 -6.91
C ASN A 33 -0.36 0.34 -6.22
N ILE A 34 -1.33 0.12 -5.34
CA ILE A 34 -1.56 -1.21 -4.76
C ILE A 34 -2.85 -1.74 -5.37
N GLN A 35 -2.75 -2.91 -5.98
CA GLN A 35 -3.91 -3.61 -6.52
C GLN A 35 -4.35 -4.68 -5.52
N THR A 36 -5.64 -4.68 -5.20
CA THR A 36 -6.20 -5.67 -4.30
C THR A 36 -6.79 -6.84 -5.08
N THR A 37 -7.12 -7.92 -4.37
CA THR A 37 -7.61 -9.15 -4.99
C THR A 37 -8.93 -8.94 -5.73
N ASN A 38 -9.71 -7.91 -5.37
CA ASN A 38 -10.95 -7.59 -6.07
C ASN A 38 -10.73 -6.55 -7.17
N SER A 39 -9.48 -6.40 -7.63
CA SER A 39 -9.10 -5.57 -8.78
C SER A 39 -9.29 -4.08 -8.55
N ILE A 40 -9.30 -3.63 -7.31
CA ILE A 40 -9.32 -2.21 -7.00
C ILE A 40 -7.89 -1.71 -6.89
N PHE A 41 -7.60 -0.57 -7.52
CA PHE A 41 -6.29 0.07 -7.44
C PHE A 41 -6.35 1.25 -6.49
N HIS A 42 -5.38 1.34 -5.59
CA HIS A 42 -5.23 2.46 -4.67
C HIS A 42 -3.96 3.21 -5.03
N ASN A 43 -4.07 4.50 -5.29
CA ASN A 43 -2.91 5.34 -5.59
C ASN A 43 -2.27 5.72 -4.26
N VAL A 44 -1.04 5.24 -4.04
CA VAL A 44 -0.38 5.34 -2.74
C VAL A 44 0.42 6.62 -2.65
N ILE A 45 0.14 7.42 -1.63
CA ILE A 45 0.98 8.57 -1.27
C ILE A 45 1.75 8.21 -0.01
N GLU A 46 1.06 7.65 1.00
CA GLU A 46 1.68 7.26 2.27
C GLU A 46 1.14 5.91 2.70
N ILE A 47 1.95 5.18 3.45
CA ILE A 47 1.50 3.97 4.13
C ILE A 47 1.82 4.11 5.60
N ASN A 48 0.79 3.98 6.44
CA ASN A 48 0.90 4.13 7.89
C ASN A 48 1.55 5.47 8.26
N GLY A 49 1.26 6.50 7.47
CA GLY A 49 1.77 7.84 7.71
C GLY A 49 3.15 8.11 7.15
N ASN A 50 3.78 7.15 6.50
CA ASN A 50 5.12 7.30 5.93
C ASN A 50 5.04 7.44 4.42
N HIS A 51 5.67 8.49 3.90
CA HIS A 51 5.65 8.79 2.47
C HIS A 51 6.33 7.67 1.68
N CYS A 52 5.69 7.25 0.59
CA CYS A 52 6.21 6.19 -0.27
C CYS A 52 6.23 6.66 -1.71
N ASP A 53 7.42 6.69 -2.31
CA ASP A 53 7.61 7.15 -3.68
C ASP A 53 7.83 6.02 -4.68
N ASP A 54 8.12 4.82 -4.21
CA ASP A 54 8.37 3.70 -5.12
C ASP A 54 7.91 2.39 -4.49
N VAL A 55 7.99 1.34 -5.31
CA VAL A 55 7.50 0.01 -4.92
C VAL A 55 8.29 -0.51 -3.73
N GLU A 56 9.60 -0.26 -3.68
CA GLU A 56 10.43 -0.78 -2.60
C GLU A 56 10.04 -0.20 -1.25
N GLU A 57 9.70 1.08 -1.22
CA GLU A 57 9.26 1.69 0.02
C GLU A 57 7.95 1.13 0.51
N VAL A 58 7.02 0.86 -0.42
CA VAL A 58 5.74 0.24 -0.07
C VAL A 58 5.98 -1.16 0.48
N VAL A 59 6.81 -1.95 -0.18
CA VAL A 59 7.12 -3.31 0.27
C VAL A 59 7.74 -3.28 1.67
N SER A 60 8.65 -2.33 1.90
CA SER A 60 9.30 -2.19 3.20
C SER A 60 8.28 -1.90 4.29
N GLU A 61 7.35 -0.97 4.04
CA GLU A 61 6.33 -0.64 5.03
C GLU A 61 5.42 -1.83 5.34
N ILE A 62 5.06 -2.59 4.30
CA ILE A 62 4.24 -3.77 4.51
C ILE A 62 4.98 -4.80 5.35
N ASN A 63 6.25 -5.04 5.04
CA ASN A 63 7.05 -6.01 5.78
C ASN A 63 7.23 -5.58 7.22
N GLU A 64 7.43 -4.30 7.49
CA GLU A 64 7.53 -3.80 8.85
C GLU A 64 6.24 -4.05 9.62
N THR A 65 5.10 -3.86 8.96
CA THR A 65 3.81 -4.11 9.60
C THR A 65 3.66 -5.59 9.93
N ILE A 66 4.07 -6.47 9.04
CA ILE A 66 3.99 -7.91 9.28
C ILE A 66 4.88 -8.31 10.44
N GLU A 67 6.09 -7.76 10.52
CA GLU A 67 7.08 -8.15 11.51
C GLU A 67 6.94 -7.39 12.83
N GLY A 68 6.32 -6.23 12.81
CA GLY A 68 6.32 -5.28 13.90
C GLY A 68 5.37 -5.57 15.03
N ASP A 69 4.95 -6.77 15.19
CA ASP A 69 3.96 -7.07 16.19
C ASP A 69 4.54 -7.50 17.52
#